data_67657935701c90432cf4a91bd3518b95
#
_entry.id   67657935701c90432cf4a91bd3518b95
#
_cell.length_a   1.000
_cell.length_b   1.000
_cell.length_c   1.000
_cell.angle_alpha   90.00
_cell.angle_beta   90.00
_cell.angle_gamma   90.00
#
_symmetry.space_group_name_H-M   'P 1'
#
loop_
_entity.id
_entity.type
_entity.pdbx_description
1 polymer ?
#
loop_
_entity_poly.entity_id
_entity_poly.type
_entity_poly.pdbx_seq_one_letter_code
_entity_poly.pdbx_strand_id
1 'polypeptide(L)'
;MIGAIIGDVIGSHYEGKIKKAKNKDFELFTPYSICTDDTIMTIAVGQAMVNTYQEKEISVIQNELIKEMQRLGRLYPYSGYGKQFKYWLREENPKPYNSYGNGSGMRVSSVAWLYDSLEDVNKYAEITASVSHNHPEGIKGACAIASAIYLASEKKSKDEIKKYIEEKFEYILKPISQIIEDESNYGASSQITVPIAIQAFLEGKDFEDVLRTAIFAGGDTDTIACMACSIAEVYYEIPNNLLEFAYSRMDLPLKGPLKNILMLIKKKNKLNTNLKKVLELLENENI
;
A
#
# COMPACT_ATOMS: atom_id res chain seq x y z
N MET A 1 -3.95 3.49 3.85
CA MET A 1 -4.77 3.47 2.61
C MET A 1 -4.66 4.80 1.85
N ILE A 2 -5.00 5.94 2.43
CA ILE A 2 -4.78 7.25 1.77
C ILE A 2 -3.28 7.54 1.65
N GLY A 3 -2.50 7.24 2.67
CA GLY A 3 -1.05 7.32 2.59
C GLY A 3 -0.49 6.45 1.48
N ALA A 4 -1.03 5.25 1.26
CA ALA A 4 -0.64 4.39 0.14
C ALA A 4 -0.85 5.10 -1.21
N ILE A 5 -2.03 5.71 -1.42
CA ILE A 5 -2.36 6.46 -2.64
C ILE A 5 -1.40 7.65 -2.84
N ILE A 6 -1.10 8.39 -1.76
CA ILE A 6 -0.16 9.52 -1.83
C ILE A 6 1.24 9.03 -2.20
N GLY A 7 1.69 7.95 -1.57
CA GLY A 7 3.00 7.35 -1.85
C GLY A 7 3.14 6.91 -3.29
N ASP A 8 2.15 6.18 -3.81
CA ASP A 8 2.07 5.77 -5.21
C ASP A 8 2.11 6.98 -6.16
N VAL A 9 1.15 7.88 -6.05
CA VAL A 9 1.01 9.02 -6.96
C VAL A 9 2.28 9.87 -7.01
N ILE A 10 2.89 10.19 -5.87
CA ILE A 10 4.09 11.01 -5.84
C ILE A 10 5.32 10.19 -6.25
N GLY A 11 5.41 8.94 -5.80
CA GLY A 11 6.51 8.03 -6.13
C GLY A 11 6.57 7.66 -7.61
N SER A 12 5.43 7.58 -8.31
CA SER A 12 5.34 7.16 -9.72
C SER A 12 6.23 7.98 -10.68
N HIS A 13 6.40 9.27 -10.40
CA HIS A 13 7.27 10.12 -11.21
C HIS A 13 8.74 9.74 -11.09
N TYR A 14 9.14 9.16 -9.97
CA TYR A 14 10.54 8.90 -9.61
C TYR A 14 10.97 7.46 -9.86
N GLU A 15 10.09 6.58 -10.24
CA GLU A 15 10.41 5.18 -10.54
C GLU A 15 11.55 5.08 -11.56
N GLY A 16 12.61 4.40 -11.19
CA GLY A 16 13.80 4.17 -12.01
C GLY A 16 14.62 5.41 -12.36
N LYS A 17 14.23 6.63 -11.98
CA LYS A 17 14.89 7.89 -12.38
C LYS A 17 15.86 8.42 -11.33
N ILE A 18 15.57 8.25 -10.03
CA ILE A 18 16.42 8.75 -8.94
C ILE A 18 17.33 7.64 -8.41
N LYS A 19 18.14 7.05 -9.26
CA LYS A 19 19.14 6.08 -8.82
C LYS A 19 20.20 6.65 -7.87
N LYS A 20 20.36 7.97 -7.81
CA LYS A 20 21.41 8.64 -7.02
C LYS A 20 20.96 10.05 -6.60
N ALA A 21 19.76 10.22 -6.07
CA ALA A 21 19.40 11.49 -5.45
C ALA A 21 20.38 11.77 -4.31
N LYS A 22 21.08 12.93 -4.38
CA LYS A 22 22.10 13.30 -3.39
C LYS A 22 21.49 13.67 -2.03
N ASN A 23 20.22 14.00 -2.01
CA ASN A 23 19.46 14.41 -0.83
C ASN A 23 17.96 14.19 -1.07
N LYS A 24 17.14 14.46 -0.06
CA LYS A 24 15.67 14.36 -0.13
C LYS A 24 14.99 15.61 -0.69
N ASP A 25 15.76 16.60 -1.17
CA ASP A 25 15.23 17.84 -1.71
C ASP A 25 14.94 17.70 -3.21
N PHE A 26 13.75 17.18 -3.52
CA PHE A 26 13.23 17.02 -4.87
C PHE A 26 11.76 17.47 -4.92
N GLU A 27 11.27 17.80 -6.11
CA GLU A 27 9.91 18.27 -6.33
C GLU A 27 8.89 17.15 -6.05
N LEU A 28 7.91 17.38 -5.17
CA LEU A 28 6.86 16.40 -4.86
C LEU A 28 5.67 16.49 -5.83
N PHE A 29 5.35 17.68 -6.32
CA PHE A 29 4.16 17.93 -7.14
C PHE A 29 4.53 18.06 -8.60
N THR A 30 4.56 16.96 -9.33
CA THR A 30 4.89 16.97 -10.75
C THR A 30 3.64 16.72 -11.62
N PRO A 31 3.58 17.30 -12.84
CA PRO A 31 2.46 17.04 -13.74
C PRO A 31 2.42 15.59 -14.24
N TYR A 32 3.50 14.85 -14.07
CA TYR A 32 3.67 13.47 -14.53
C TYR A 32 3.33 12.42 -13.47
N SER A 33 3.02 12.86 -12.25
CA SER A 33 2.56 11.97 -11.18
C SER A 33 1.16 11.43 -11.48
N ILE A 34 1.00 10.11 -11.43
CA ILE A 34 -0.24 9.40 -11.78
C ILE A 34 -0.56 8.32 -10.76
N CYS A 35 -1.82 7.90 -10.69
CA CYS A 35 -2.17 6.64 -10.02
C CYS A 35 -1.64 5.47 -10.84
N THR A 36 -0.89 4.57 -10.20
CA THR A 36 -0.42 3.33 -10.82
C THR A 36 -1.24 2.13 -10.35
N ASP A 37 -0.76 0.92 -10.62
CA ASP A 37 -1.40 -0.30 -10.13
C ASP A 37 -1.41 -0.39 -8.60
N ASP A 38 -0.52 0.29 -7.89
CA ASP A 38 -0.52 0.40 -6.43
C ASP A 38 -1.84 1.00 -5.90
N THR A 39 -2.23 2.16 -6.39
CA THR A 39 -3.51 2.80 -6.03
C THR A 39 -4.69 1.95 -6.46
N ILE A 40 -4.69 1.47 -7.72
CA ILE A 40 -5.81 0.74 -8.30
C ILE A 40 -6.06 -0.56 -7.53
N MET A 41 -5.01 -1.31 -7.22
CA MET A 41 -5.14 -2.58 -6.50
C MET A 41 -5.38 -2.37 -4.99
N THR A 42 -4.86 -1.30 -4.39
CA THR A 42 -5.21 -0.90 -3.00
C THR A 42 -6.73 -0.69 -2.87
N ILE A 43 -7.32 0.03 -3.81
CA ILE A 43 -8.75 0.31 -3.82
C ILE A 43 -9.56 -0.95 -4.17
N ALA A 44 -9.10 -1.77 -5.13
CA ALA A 44 -9.76 -3.02 -5.50
C ALA A 44 -9.84 -3.99 -4.31
N VAL A 45 -8.72 -4.20 -3.62
CA VAL A 45 -8.66 -5.06 -2.43
C VAL A 45 -9.54 -4.49 -1.32
N GLY A 46 -9.45 -3.18 -1.06
CA GLY A 46 -10.30 -2.52 -0.06
C GLY A 46 -11.78 -2.70 -0.33
N GLN A 47 -12.24 -2.52 -1.60
CA GLN A 47 -13.63 -2.72 -1.98
C GLN A 47 -14.07 -4.18 -1.81
N ALA A 48 -13.24 -5.14 -2.20
CA ALA A 48 -13.55 -6.56 -2.01
C ALA A 48 -13.70 -6.90 -0.52
N MET A 49 -12.83 -6.35 0.34
CA MET A 49 -12.92 -6.54 1.80
C MET A 49 -14.15 -5.87 2.41
N VAL A 50 -14.64 -4.76 1.81
CA VAL A 50 -15.94 -4.17 2.21
C VAL A 50 -17.10 -5.06 1.81
N ASN A 51 -17.10 -5.58 0.58
CA ASN A 51 -18.18 -6.42 0.06
C ASN A 51 -18.31 -7.73 0.84
N THR A 52 -17.21 -8.23 1.40
CA THR A 52 -17.14 -9.49 2.16
C THR A 52 -16.87 -9.26 3.66
N TYR A 53 -17.10 -8.05 4.15
CA TYR A 53 -16.90 -7.76 5.56
C TYR A 53 -17.83 -8.63 6.42
N GLN A 54 -17.26 -9.38 7.38
CA GLN A 54 -17.91 -10.42 8.21
C GLN A 54 -18.13 -11.79 7.52
N GLU A 55 -17.77 -11.94 6.23
CA GLU A 55 -17.76 -13.25 5.61
C GLU A 55 -16.65 -14.13 6.24
N LYS A 56 -16.94 -15.41 6.46
CA LYS A 56 -16.00 -16.38 7.06
C LYS A 56 -15.51 -17.42 6.06
N GLU A 57 -16.26 -17.62 4.99
CA GLU A 57 -15.90 -18.57 3.95
C GLU A 57 -14.80 -17.98 3.06
N ILE A 58 -13.59 -18.52 3.17
CA ILE A 58 -12.39 -18.02 2.50
C ILE A 58 -12.56 -17.99 0.98
N SER A 59 -13.20 -19.00 0.43
CA SER A 59 -13.44 -19.10 -1.02
C SER A 59 -14.33 -17.96 -1.55
N VAL A 60 -15.31 -17.52 -0.79
CA VAL A 60 -16.18 -16.39 -1.12
C VAL A 60 -15.35 -15.09 -1.12
N ILE A 61 -14.50 -14.89 -0.10
CA ILE A 61 -13.63 -13.72 0.00
C ILE A 61 -12.65 -13.71 -1.18
N GLN A 62 -12.01 -14.83 -1.49
CA GLN A 62 -11.05 -14.93 -2.60
C GLN A 62 -11.71 -14.66 -3.95
N ASN A 63 -12.91 -15.16 -4.18
CA ASN A 63 -13.65 -14.91 -5.42
C ASN A 63 -14.00 -13.41 -5.57
N GLU A 64 -14.40 -12.73 -4.50
CA GLU A 64 -14.68 -11.30 -4.54
C GLU A 64 -13.41 -10.48 -4.73
N LEU A 65 -12.28 -10.87 -4.11
CA LEU A 65 -10.96 -10.26 -4.36
C LEU A 65 -10.58 -10.35 -5.84
N ILE A 66 -10.69 -11.53 -6.42
CA ILE A 66 -10.40 -11.76 -7.86
C ILE A 66 -11.29 -10.86 -8.72
N LYS A 67 -12.59 -10.85 -8.45
CA LYS A 67 -13.59 -10.07 -9.19
C LYS A 67 -13.28 -8.56 -9.16
N GLU A 68 -13.05 -7.97 -7.97
CA GLU A 68 -12.80 -6.54 -7.85
C GLU A 68 -11.44 -6.14 -8.43
N MET A 69 -10.39 -6.96 -8.22
CA MET A 69 -9.08 -6.72 -8.81
C MET A 69 -9.12 -6.80 -10.33
N GLN A 70 -9.83 -7.77 -10.91
CA GLN A 70 -10.03 -7.86 -12.35
C GLN A 70 -10.90 -6.72 -12.90
N ARG A 71 -11.95 -6.33 -12.17
CA ARG A 71 -12.84 -5.24 -12.56
C ARG A 71 -12.06 -3.93 -12.73
N LEU A 72 -11.32 -3.51 -11.70
CA LEU A 72 -10.53 -2.29 -11.76
C LEU A 72 -9.29 -2.45 -12.64
N GLY A 73 -8.59 -3.58 -12.57
CA GLY A 73 -7.40 -3.81 -13.37
C GLY A 73 -7.65 -3.81 -14.88
N ARG A 74 -8.83 -4.28 -15.33
CA ARG A 74 -9.24 -4.22 -16.74
C ARG A 74 -9.68 -2.83 -17.18
N LEU A 75 -10.16 -2.00 -16.24
CA LEU A 75 -10.50 -0.61 -16.51
C LEU A 75 -9.25 0.26 -16.72
N TYR A 76 -8.15 -0.10 -16.05
CA TYR A 76 -6.86 0.60 -16.12
C TYR A 76 -5.72 -0.29 -16.65
N PRO A 77 -5.76 -0.75 -17.90
CA PRO A 77 -4.88 -1.83 -18.39
C PRO A 77 -3.40 -1.43 -18.56
N TYR A 78 -3.08 -0.12 -18.45
CA TYR A 78 -1.75 0.44 -18.71
C TYR A 78 -1.08 1.04 -17.46
N SER A 79 -1.51 0.66 -16.27
CA SER A 79 -1.11 1.28 -15.02
C SER A 79 0.09 0.63 -14.31
N GLY A 80 1.05 0.07 -15.04
CA GLY A 80 2.29 -0.41 -14.41
C GLY A 80 2.35 -1.90 -14.10
N TYR A 81 1.23 -2.64 -14.09
CA TYR A 81 1.19 -4.06 -13.70
C TYR A 81 2.33 -4.90 -14.22
N GLY A 82 2.89 -5.76 -13.37
CA GLY A 82 3.85 -6.78 -13.77
C GLY A 82 3.29 -7.73 -14.85
N LYS A 83 4.17 -8.28 -15.68
CA LYS A 83 3.78 -9.08 -16.85
C LYS A 83 2.85 -10.25 -16.51
N GLN A 84 3.15 -11.03 -15.47
CA GLN A 84 2.32 -12.17 -15.07
C GLN A 84 0.96 -11.72 -14.52
N PHE A 85 0.94 -10.61 -13.77
CA PHE A 85 -0.30 -10.05 -13.23
C PHE A 85 -1.22 -9.52 -14.35
N LYS A 86 -0.66 -8.94 -15.43
CA LYS A 86 -1.43 -8.55 -16.63
C LYS A 86 -2.16 -9.74 -17.27
N TYR A 87 -1.54 -10.92 -17.30
CA TYR A 87 -2.22 -12.14 -17.78
C TYR A 87 -3.30 -12.57 -16.79
N TRP A 88 -2.98 -12.64 -15.50
CA TRP A 88 -3.90 -12.99 -14.43
C TRP A 88 -5.17 -12.13 -14.44
N LEU A 89 -5.05 -10.82 -14.68
CA LEU A 89 -6.19 -9.91 -14.79
C LEU A 89 -7.15 -10.24 -15.95
N ARG A 90 -6.67 -10.92 -16.99
CA ARG A 90 -7.44 -11.23 -18.21
C ARG A 90 -8.01 -12.65 -18.21
N GLU A 91 -7.49 -13.54 -17.40
CA GLU A 91 -7.96 -14.92 -17.31
C GLU A 91 -9.40 -14.98 -16.80
N GLU A 92 -10.16 -15.95 -17.30
CA GLU A 92 -11.54 -16.20 -16.87
C GLU A 92 -11.57 -16.81 -15.45
N ASN A 93 -10.65 -17.73 -15.19
CA ASN A 93 -10.51 -18.44 -13.91
C ASN A 93 -9.06 -18.32 -13.40
N PRO A 94 -8.61 -17.12 -13.00
CA PRO A 94 -7.23 -16.92 -12.63
C PRO A 94 -6.84 -17.74 -11.41
N LYS A 95 -5.63 -18.30 -11.45
CA LYS A 95 -5.04 -19.03 -10.34
C LYS A 95 -3.82 -18.29 -9.80
N PRO A 96 -3.50 -18.46 -8.53
CA PRO A 96 -2.23 -17.97 -8.01
C PRO A 96 -1.05 -18.52 -8.81
N TYR A 97 -0.04 -17.70 -9.05
CA TYR A 97 1.08 -18.05 -9.92
C TYR A 97 2.44 -18.00 -9.20
N ASN A 98 2.43 -18.23 -7.88
CA ASN A 98 3.62 -18.30 -7.03
C ASN A 98 4.51 -17.04 -7.09
N SER A 99 3.88 -15.86 -7.19
CA SER A 99 4.59 -14.60 -7.18
C SER A 99 5.16 -14.28 -5.79
N TYR A 100 6.41 -13.83 -5.78
CA TYR A 100 7.10 -13.23 -4.62
C TYR A 100 7.28 -11.72 -4.78
N GLY A 101 6.63 -11.13 -5.76
CA GLY A 101 6.61 -9.69 -6.00
C GLY A 101 5.96 -8.91 -4.86
N ASN A 102 6.22 -7.61 -4.81
CA ASN A 102 5.71 -6.69 -3.80
C ASN A 102 4.22 -6.34 -3.98
N GLY A 103 3.61 -6.75 -5.09
CA GLY A 103 2.21 -6.45 -5.42
C GLY A 103 1.19 -6.91 -4.38
N SER A 104 1.52 -7.85 -3.49
CA SER A 104 0.67 -8.20 -2.34
C SER A 104 0.80 -7.21 -1.19
N GLY A 105 2.02 -6.72 -0.93
CA GLY A 105 2.32 -5.75 0.14
C GLY A 105 1.76 -4.36 -0.16
N MET A 106 1.87 -3.88 -1.42
CA MET A 106 1.41 -2.55 -1.81
C MET A 106 -0.09 -2.35 -1.59
N ARG A 107 -0.90 -3.38 -1.84
CA ARG A 107 -2.37 -3.31 -1.86
C ARG A 107 -3.07 -3.71 -0.55
N VAL A 108 -2.31 -4.10 0.49
CA VAL A 108 -2.87 -4.71 1.71
C VAL A 108 -3.40 -3.72 2.74
N SER A 109 -3.12 -2.43 2.58
CA SER A 109 -3.29 -1.42 3.64
C SER A 109 -4.69 -1.35 4.26
N SER A 110 -5.77 -1.59 3.47
CA SER A 110 -7.14 -1.59 3.96
C SER A 110 -7.42 -2.67 5.03
N VAL A 111 -6.72 -3.79 4.99
CA VAL A 111 -6.88 -4.88 5.94
C VAL A 111 -6.63 -4.41 7.37
N ALA A 112 -5.56 -3.67 7.62
CA ALA A 112 -5.24 -3.17 8.95
C ALA A 112 -6.29 -2.20 9.53
N TRP A 113 -7.02 -1.49 8.66
CA TRP A 113 -8.12 -0.60 9.07
C TRP A 113 -9.40 -1.37 9.40
N LEU A 114 -9.64 -2.50 8.76
CA LEU A 114 -10.90 -3.23 8.83
C LEU A 114 -10.94 -4.25 9.96
N TYR A 115 -9.80 -4.74 10.42
CA TYR A 115 -9.73 -5.77 11.47
C TYR A 115 -9.18 -5.23 12.79
N ASP A 116 -9.55 -5.88 13.90
CA ASP A 116 -9.36 -5.36 15.26
C ASP A 116 -8.35 -6.15 16.09
N SER A 117 -7.75 -7.20 15.50
CA SER A 117 -6.69 -7.98 16.11
C SER A 117 -5.55 -8.23 15.14
N LEU A 118 -4.32 -8.34 15.67
CA LEU A 118 -3.14 -8.63 14.87
C LEU A 118 -3.24 -10.01 14.19
N GLU A 119 -3.94 -10.97 14.83
CA GLU A 119 -4.21 -12.30 14.28
C GLU A 119 -5.10 -12.20 13.03
N ASP A 120 -6.22 -11.48 13.13
CA ASP A 120 -7.12 -11.29 11.98
C ASP A 120 -6.43 -10.48 10.87
N VAL A 121 -5.67 -9.43 11.22
CA VAL A 121 -4.91 -8.64 10.25
C VAL A 121 -3.96 -9.54 9.46
N ASN A 122 -3.20 -10.41 10.11
CA ASN A 122 -2.33 -11.36 9.41
C ASN A 122 -3.11 -12.37 8.57
N LYS A 123 -4.18 -12.97 9.13
CA LYS A 123 -5.04 -13.91 8.42
C LYS A 123 -5.61 -13.32 7.12
N TYR A 124 -6.19 -12.12 7.21
CA TYR A 124 -6.79 -11.51 6.03
C TYR A 124 -5.75 -10.91 5.07
N ALA A 125 -4.58 -10.49 5.55
CA ALA A 125 -3.46 -10.13 4.68
C ALA A 125 -2.99 -11.32 3.84
N GLU A 126 -2.85 -12.51 4.45
CA GLU A 126 -2.55 -13.77 3.74
C GLU A 126 -3.61 -14.09 2.70
N ILE A 127 -4.91 -13.98 3.04
CA ILE A 127 -6.02 -14.24 2.11
C ILE A 127 -5.93 -13.30 0.90
N THR A 128 -5.68 -11.98 1.12
CA THR A 128 -5.57 -11.00 0.02
C THR A 128 -4.35 -11.23 -0.87
N ALA A 129 -3.25 -11.72 -0.31
CA ALA A 129 -2.04 -12.04 -1.05
C ALA A 129 -2.22 -13.29 -1.91
N SER A 130 -2.77 -14.36 -1.31
CA SER A 130 -2.78 -15.71 -1.88
C SER A 130 -3.60 -15.88 -3.14
N VAL A 131 -4.48 -14.94 -3.52
CA VAL A 131 -5.21 -15.01 -4.81
C VAL A 131 -4.30 -14.87 -6.04
N SER A 132 -3.07 -14.35 -5.88
CA SER A 132 -2.09 -14.20 -6.95
C SER A 132 -0.64 -14.44 -6.46
N HIS A 133 -0.28 -13.90 -5.28
CA HIS A 133 1.06 -13.91 -4.69
C HIS A 133 1.16 -14.95 -3.57
N ASN A 134 0.97 -16.22 -3.93
CA ASN A 134 0.95 -17.33 -2.96
C ASN A 134 2.35 -17.91 -2.64
N HIS A 135 3.43 -17.30 -3.13
CA HIS A 135 4.78 -17.62 -2.67
C HIS A 135 4.94 -17.17 -1.20
N PRO A 136 5.66 -17.94 -0.35
CA PRO A 136 5.86 -17.57 1.06
C PRO A 136 6.34 -16.13 1.25
N GLU A 137 7.26 -15.64 0.43
CA GLU A 137 7.77 -14.27 0.50
C GLU A 137 6.73 -13.21 0.07
N GLY A 138 5.83 -13.53 -0.87
CA GLY A 138 4.72 -12.65 -1.24
C GLY A 138 3.71 -12.49 -0.11
N ILE A 139 3.35 -13.61 0.53
CA ILE A 139 2.46 -13.63 1.71
C ILE A 139 3.11 -12.90 2.89
N LYS A 140 4.39 -13.23 3.18
CA LYS A 140 5.18 -12.59 4.24
C LYS A 140 5.21 -11.07 4.11
N GLY A 141 5.43 -10.57 2.88
CA GLY A 141 5.46 -9.12 2.61
C GLY A 141 4.14 -8.44 2.94
N ALA A 142 3.01 -9.01 2.50
CA ALA A 142 1.68 -8.48 2.81
C ALA A 142 1.40 -8.49 4.32
N CYS A 143 1.69 -9.60 5.00
CA CYS A 143 1.52 -9.71 6.46
C CYS A 143 2.40 -8.71 7.23
N ALA A 144 3.64 -8.49 6.80
CA ALA A 144 4.55 -7.56 7.44
C ALA A 144 4.06 -6.11 7.33
N ILE A 145 3.64 -5.67 6.13
CA ILE A 145 3.08 -4.32 5.93
C ILE A 145 1.77 -4.14 6.72
N ALA A 146 0.85 -5.08 6.63
CA ALA A 146 -0.41 -5.01 7.37
C ALA A 146 -0.18 -4.96 8.90
N SER A 147 0.75 -5.76 9.41
CA SER A 147 1.13 -5.76 10.83
C SER A 147 1.76 -4.43 11.25
N ALA A 148 2.66 -3.85 10.43
CA ALA A 148 3.27 -2.57 10.72
C ALA A 148 2.23 -1.44 10.80
N ILE A 149 1.25 -1.42 9.87
CA ILE A 149 0.13 -0.46 9.90
C ILE A 149 -0.71 -0.65 11.17
N TYR A 150 -1.07 -1.89 11.51
CA TYR A 150 -1.87 -2.19 12.68
C TYR A 150 -1.16 -1.77 13.98
N LEU A 151 0.10 -2.15 14.15
CA LEU A 151 0.89 -1.78 15.33
C LEU A 151 1.05 -0.26 15.46
N ALA A 152 1.27 0.45 14.34
CA ALA A 152 1.32 1.90 14.32
C ALA A 152 -0.03 2.52 14.72
N SER A 153 -1.17 1.94 14.31
CA SER A 153 -2.51 2.39 14.71
C SER A 153 -2.78 2.18 16.20
N GLU A 154 -2.20 1.13 16.79
CA GLU A 154 -2.22 0.84 18.23
C GLU A 154 -1.23 1.69 19.05
N LYS A 155 -0.61 2.70 18.40
CA LYS A 155 0.34 3.63 19.02
C LYS A 155 1.61 2.97 19.57
N LYS A 156 2.00 1.82 19.01
CA LYS A 156 3.29 1.21 19.30
C LYS A 156 4.42 2.12 18.86
N SER A 157 5.48 2.17 19.63
CA SER A 157 6.69 2.90 19.27
C SER A 157 7.37 2.29 18.04
N LYS A 158 8.18 3.09 17.34
CA LYS A 158 8.95 2.61 16.19
C LYS A 158 9.87 1.44 16.55
N ASP A 159 10.45 1.45 17.74
CA ASP A 159 11.31 0.36 18.24
C ASP A 159 10.51 -0.94 18.47
N GLU A 160 9.27 -0.84 19.02
CA GLU A 160 8.39 -2.00 19.16
C GLU A 160 7.97 -2.56 17.82
N ILE A 161 7.63 -1.68 16.85
CA ILE A 161 7.28 -2.10 15.49
C ILE A 161 8.47 -2.77 14.82
N LYS A 162 9.67 -2.15 14.88
CA LYS A 162 10.90 -2.71 14.33
C LYS A 162 11.16 -4.10 14.89
N LYS A 163 11.17 -4.23 16.21
CA LYS A 163 11.41 -5.49 16.90
C LYS A 163 10.42 -6.57 16.46
N TYR A 164 9.13 -6.24 16.41
CA TYR A 164 8.11 -7.21 15.95
C TYR A 164 8.35 -7.67 14.51
N ILE A 165 8.67 -6.76 13.60
CA ILE A 165 8.92 -7.09 12.19
C ILE A 165 10.16 -7.97 12.04
N GLU A 166 11.25 -7.65 12.73
CA GLU A 166 12.50 -8.43 12.70
C GLU A 166 12.32 -9.83 13.31
N GLU A 167 11.64 -9.93 14.46
CA GLU A 167 11.42 -11.23 15.13
C GLU A 167 10.38 -12.12 14.43
N LYS A 168 9.28 -11.54 13.92
CA LYS A 168 8.17 -12.32 13.35
C LYS A 168 8.37 -12.67 11.89
N PHE A 169 8.96 -11.76 11.12
CA PHE A 169 9.09 -11.88 9.66
C PHE A 169 10.55 -12.06 9.22
N GLU A 170 11.51 -12.05 10.14
CA GLU A 170 12.94 -12.26 9.86
C GLU A 170 13.51 -11.29 8.81
N TYR A 171 12.93 -10.07 8.72
CA TYR A 171 13.49 -9.02 7.89
C TYR A 171 14.67 -8.34 8.59
N ILE A 172 15.72 -8.04 7.83
CA ILE A 172 16.85 -7.22 8.29
C ILE A 172 16.59 -5.79 7.85
N LEU A 173 16.26 -4.91 8.81
CA LEU A 173 15.96 -3.50 8.55
C LEU A 173 17.25 -2.68 8.57
N LYS A 174 17.89 -2.53 7.39
CA LYS A 174 19.10 -1.74 7.22
C LYS A 174 18.79 -0.24 7.14
N PRO A 175 19.67 0.66 7.67
CA PRO A 175 19.54 2.10 7.47
C PRO A 175 19.45 2.47 5.98
N ILE A 176 18.63 3.48 5.65
CA ILE A 176 18.47 3.94 4.26
C ILE A 176 19.80 4.39 3.65
N SER A 177 20.69 4.98 4.45
CA SER A 177 22.06 5.34 4.00
C SER A 177 22.87 4.16 3.46
N GLN A 178 22.66 2.94 3.99
CA GLN A 178 23.30 1.74 3.49
C GLN A 178 22.58 1.15 2.29
N ILE A 179 21.26 1.33 2.21
CA ILE A 179 20.43 0.80 1.12
C ILE A 179 20.77 1.51 -0.20
N ILE A 180 20.94 2.83 -0.18
CA ILE A 180 21.23 3.64 -1.38
C ILE A 180 22.63 3.39 -1.97
N GLU A 181 23.54 2.77 -1.21
CA GLU A 181 24.88 2.41 -1.66
C GLU A 181 24.94 1.05 -2.37
N ASP A 182 23.90 0.22 -2.24
CA ASP A 182 23.86 -1.14 -2.74
C ASP A 182 22.84 -1.28 -3.88
N GLU A 183 23.33 -1.39 -5.12
CA GLU A 183 22.50 -1.56 -6.31
C GLU A 183 21.68 -2.87 -6.33
N SER A 184 22.02 -3.86 -5.51
CA SER A 184 21.24 -5.09 -5.36
C SER A 184 19.85 -4.85 -4.73
N ASN A 185 19.63 -3.69 -4.11
CA ASN A 185 18.36 -3.27 -3.55
C ASN A 185 17.36 -2.74 -4.61
N TYR A 186 17.73 -2.75 -5.91
CA TYR A 186 16.80 -2.37 -6.97
C TYR A 186 16.05 -3.60 -7.51
N GLY A 187 14.77 -3.71 -7.19
CA GLY A 187 13.91 -4.79 -7.68
C GLY A 187 12.51 -4.72 -7.08
N ALA A 188 11.56 -5.41 -7.70
CA ALA A 188 10.15 -5.43 -7.32
C ALA A 188 9.77 -6.68 -6.49
N SER A 189 10.71 -7.31 -5.79
CA SER A 189 10.39 -8.42 -4.88
C SER A 189 10.05 -7.94 -3.48
N SER A 190 9.18 -8.67 -2.79
CA SER A 190 8.81 -8.38 -1.40
C SER A 190 10.02 -8.38 -0.46
N GLN A 191 11.00 -9.28 -0.71
CA GLN A 191 12.21 -9.36 0.12
C GLN A 191 13.05 -8.08 0.07
N ILE A 192 12.99 -7.34 -1.04
CA ILE A 192 13.74 -6.09 -1.24
C ILE A 192 12.91 -4.89 -0.76
N THR A 193 11.70 -4.73 -1.28
CA THR A 193 10.95 -3.47 -1.13
C THR A 193 10.26 -3.33 0.22
N VAL A 194 9.79 -4.43 0.82
CA VAL A 194 9.09 -4.39 2.11
C VAL A 194 10.00 -3.91 3.25
N PRO A 195 11.21 -4.45 3.47
CA PRO A 195 12.10 -3.93 4.51
C PRO A 195 12.52 -2.48 4.26
N ILE A 196 12.70 -2.05 2.98
CA ILE A 196 13.00 -0.66 2.65
C ILE A 196 11.84 0.25 3.04
N ALA A 197 10.60 -0.11 2.70
CA ALA A 197 9.41 0.66 3.04
C ALA A 197 9.22 0.82 4.56
N ILE A 198 9.39 -0.26 5.31
CA ILE A 198 9.31 -0.24 6.78
C ILE A 198 10.44 0.62 7.34
N GLN A 199 11.67 0.48 6.84
CA GLN A 199 12.81 1.28 7.30
C GLN A 199 12.62 2.78 7.00
N ALA A 200 12.06 3.13 5.84
CA ALA A 200 11.74 4.52 5.51
C ALA A 200 10.73 5.12 6.51
N PHE A 201 9.71 4.36 6.92
CA PHE A 201 8.81 4.77 8.00
C PHE A 201 9.55 4.94 9.33
N LEU A 202 10.42 4.01 9.70
CA LEU A 202 11.15 4.06 10.97
C LEU A 202 12.07 5.28 11.07
N GLU A 203 12.72 5.70 9.98
CA GLU A 203 13.63 6.85 9.96
C GLU A 203 12.92 8.19 9.80
N GLY A 204 11.76 8.24 9.13
CA GLY A 204 11.03 9.48 8.87
C GLY A 204 10.53 10.16 10.15
N LYS A 205 10.54 11.47 10.19
CA LYS A 205 10.17 12.29 11.36
C LYS A 205 8.70 12.74 11.33
N ASP A 206 8.15 12.83 10.14
CA ASP A 206 6.76 13.16 9.84
C ASP A 206 6.34 12.46 8.55
N PHE A 207 5.10 12.66 8.11
CA PHE A 207 4.57 12.01 6.92
C PHE A 207 5.36 12.35 5.64
N GLU A 208 5.70 13.62 5.44
CA GLU A 208 6.45 14.07 4.25
C GLU A 208 7.88 13.53 4.28
N ASP A 209 8.54 13.50 5.44
CA ASP A 209 9.89 12.94 5.55
C ASP A 209 9.91 11.43 5.31
N VAL A 210 8.86 10.68 5.73
CA VAL A 210 8.70 9.26 5.34
C VAL A 210 8.59 9.11 3.82
N LEU A 211 7.71 9.89 3.18
CA LEU A 211 7.54 9.88 1.72
C LEU A 211 8.84 10.17 1.00
N ARG A 212 9.54 11.24 1.40
CA ARG A 212 10.83 11.63 0.82
C ARG A 212 11.91 10.57 1.07
N THR A 213 11.92 9.94 2.23
CA THR A 213 12.87 8.88 2.57
C THR A 213 12.64 7.65 1.71
N ALA A 214 11.38 7.25 1.51
CA ALA A 214 11.00 6.11 0.68
C ALA A 214 11.43 6.32 -0.80
N ILE A 215 11.14 7.49 -1.35
CA ILE A 215 11.54 7.85 -2.73
C ILE A 215 13.05 7.97 -2.85
N PHE A 216 13.74 8.56 -1.87
CA PHE A 216 15.19 8.69 -1.83
C PHE A 216 15.91 7.35 -1.78
N ALA A 217 15.30 6.31 -1.19
CA ALA A 217 15.85 4.96 -1.21
C ALA A 217 16.03 4.41 -2.63
N GLY A 218 15.26 4.89 -3.60
CA GLY A 218 15.35 4.51 -5.02
C GLY A 218 14.69 3.16 -5.32
N GLY A 219 14.94 2.64 -6.52
CA GLY A 219 14.35 1.36 -6.96
C GLY A 219 12.89 1.53 -7.42
N ASP A 220 12.01 0.71 -6.90
CA ASP A 220 10.56 0.68 -7.12
C ASP A 220 9.88 1.71 -6.20
N THR A 221 10.04 3.00 -6.58
CA THR A 221 9.79 4.13 -5.68
C THR A 221 8.32 4.37 -5.37
N ASP A 222 7.41 4.11 -6.31
CA ASP A 222 5.97 4.19 -6.11
C ASP A 222 5.50 3.13 -5.10
N THR A 223 5.88 1.88 -5.31
CA THR A 223 5.53 0.78 -4.40
C THR A 223 6.17 0.93 -3.01
N ILE A 224 7.45 1.32 -2.94
CA ILE A 224 8.12 1.54 -1.65
C ILE A 224 7.43 2.70 -0.90
N ALA A 225 7.14 3.81 -1.58
CA ALA A 225 6.45 4.94 -0.98
C ALA A 225 4.98 4.62 -0.64
N CYS A 226 4.28 3.86 -1.49
CA CYS A 226 2.93 3.34 -1.20
C CYS A 226 2.91 2.59 0.13
N MET A 227 3.80 1.62 0.32
CA MET A 227 3.87 0.83 1.54
C MET A 227 4.31 1.67 2.76
N ALA A 228 5.36 2.47 2.63
CA ALA A 228 5.88 3.31 3.73
C ALA A 228 4.85 4.33 4.21
N CYS A 229 4.20 5.04 3.29
CA CYS A 229 3.18 6.03 3.59
C CYS A 229 1.88 5.41 4.12
N SER A 230 1.57 4.15 3.78
CA SER A 230 0.44 3.43 4.39
C SER A 230 0.65 3.17 5.89
N ILE A 231 1.90 3.03 6.34
CA ILE A 231 2.24 2.92 7.77
C ILE A 231 2.23 4.33 8.40
N ALA A 232 2.81 5.32 7.70
CA ALA A 232 2.93 6.68 8.20
C ALA A 232 1.57 7.37 8.45
N GLU A 233 0.54 7.10 7.62
CA GLU A 233 -0.78 7.74 7.73
C GLU A 233 -1.53 7.49 9.04
N VAL A 234 -1.23 6.40 9.73
CA VAL A 234 -1.84 6.09 11.03
C VAL A 234 -1.02 6.64 12.19
N TYR A 235 0.24 6.99 11.94
CA TYR A 235 1.20 7.48 12.92
C TYR A 235 1.30 9.01 12.93
N TYR A 236 1.22 9.63 11.75
CA TYR A 236 1.39 11.07 11.53
C TYR A 236 0.16 11.70 10.86
N GLU A 237 0.04 13.01 11.02
CA GLU A 237 -0.90 13.80 10.23
C GLU A 237 -0.35 14.02 8.82
N ILE A 238 -1.22 13.88 7.81
CA ILE A 238 -0.88 14.11 6.41
C ILE A 238 -1.02 15.60 6.10
N PRO A 239 0.02 16.27 5.53
CA PRO A 239 -0.12 17.63 5.01
C PRO A 239 -1.23 17.73 3.95
N ASN A 240 -2.07 18.77 4.06
CA ASN A 240 -3.24 18.94 3.19
C ASN A 240 -2.88 18.99 1.71
N ASN A 241 -1.78 19.67 1.35
CA ASN A 241 -1.32 19.79 -0.03
C ASN A 241 -0.96 18.43 -0.65
N LEU A 242 -0.38 17.50 0.11
CA LEU A 242 -0.09 16.14 -0.36
C LEU A 242 -1.38 15.36 -0.60
N LEU A 243 -2.33 15.48 0.33
CA LEU A 243 -3.63 14.82 0.25
C LEU A 243 -4.43 15.33 -0.96
N GLU A 244 -4.57 16.65 -1.11
CA GLU A 244 -5.30 17.28 -2.20
C GLU A 244 -4.67 16.96 -3.57
N PHE A 245 -3.34 16.97 -3.64
CA PHE A 245 -2.63 16.62 -4.87
C PHE A 245 -2.92 15.18 -5.30
N ALA A 246 -2.75 14.19 -4.42
CA ALA A 246 -3.01 12.79 -4.75
C ALA A 246 -4.50 12.56 -5.06
N TYR A 247 -5.41 13.17 -4.29
CA TYR A 247 -6.85 13.09 -4.53
C TYR A 247 -7.24 13.64 -5.91
N SER A 248 -6.59 14.71 -6.38
CA SER A 248 -6.84 15.31 -7.70
C SER A 248 -6.43 14.40 -8.87
N ARG A 249 -5.61 13.38 -8.61
CA ARG A 249 -5.17 12.40 -9.63
C ARG A 249 -6.11 11.21 -9.77
N MET A 250 -7.08 11.09 -8.88
CA MET A 250 -8.09 10.02 -8.90
C MET A 250 -9.29 10.41 -9.73
N ASP A 251 -9.82 9.47 -10.50
CA ASP A 251 -11.08 9.60 -11.23
C ASP A 251 -12.26 8.92 -10.48
N LEU A 252 -13.48 9.10 -11.01
CA LEU A 252 -14.71 8.60 -10.38
C LEU A 252 -14.72 7.09 -10.14
N PRO A 253 -14.24 6.21 -11.05
CA PRO A 253 -14.19 4.77 -10.82
C PRO A 253 -13.34 4.35 -9.61
N LEU A 254 -12.36 5.16 -9.19
CA LEU A 254 -11.55 4.93 -7.98
C LEU A 254 -12.18 5.57 -6.75
N LYS A 255 -12.76 6.76 -6.90
CA LYS A 255 -13.35 7.54 -5.79
C LYS A 255 -14.57 6.86 -5.16
N GLY A 256 -15.45 6.25 -5.96
CA GLY A 256 -16.64 5.54 -5.45
C GLY A 256 -16.29 4.38 -4.49
N PRO A 257 -15.48 3.41 -4.91
CA PRO A 257 -15.00 2.36 -4.00
C PRO A 257 -14.24 2.89 -2.79
N LEU A 258 -13.42 3.94 -2.95
CA LEU A 258 -12.75 4.58 -1.83
C LEU A 258 -13.74 5.10 -0.78
N LYS A 259 -14.84 5.75 -1.22
CA LYS A 259 -15.92 6.18 -0.31
C LYS A 259 -16.51 5.01 0.47
N ASN A 260 -16.81 3.88 -0.19
CA ASN A 260 -17.35 2.69 0.47
C ASN A 260 -16.43 2.18 1.58
N ILE A 261 -15.12 2.16 1.32
CA ILE A 261 -14.13 1.74 2.31
C ILE A 261 -14.13 2.70 3.51
N LEU A 262 -14.09 4.01 3.26
CA LEU A 262 -14.10 5.02 4.31
C LEU A 262 -15.39 4.98 5.14
N MET A 263 -16.54 4.72 4.51
CA MET A 263 -17.81 4.58 5.21
C MET A 263 -17.83 3.36 6.15
N LEU A 264 -17.23 2.25 5.76
CA LEU A 264 -17.10 1.09 6.64
C LEU A 264 -16.14 1.40 7.82
N ILE A 265 -15.02 2.06 7.56
CA ILE A 265 -14.07 2.50 8.60
C ILE A 265 -14.76 3.48 9.57
N LYS A 266 -15.60 4.41 9.05
CA LYS A 266 -16.42 5.32 9.83
C LYS A 266 -17.38 4.55 10.75
N LYS A 267 -18.08 3.56 10.21
CA LYS A 267 -19.00 2.70 10.96
C LYS A 267 -18.29 1.94 12.10
N LYS A 268 -17.01 1.62 11.93
CA LYS A 268 -16.16 0.99 12.95
C LYS A 268 -15.55 1.98 13.96
N ASN A 269 -15.86 3.27 13.85
CA ASN A 269 -15.27 4.34 14.70
C ASN A 269 -13.73 4.44 14.60
N LYS A 270 -13.16 4.08 13.44
CA LYS A 270 -11.72 4.10 13.20
C LYS A 270 -11.24 5.25 12.31
N LEU A 271 -12.11 6.20 11.92
CA LEU A 271 -11.69 7.35 11.12
C LEU A 271 -10.75 8.26 11.93
N ASN A 272 -9.52 8.40 11.46
CA ASN A 272 -8.60 9.45 11.91
C ASN A 272 -8.84 10.77 11.16
N THR A 273 -8.10 11.82 11.52
CA THR A 273 -8.19 13.16 10.89
C THR A 273 -7.95 13.10 9.38
N ASN A 274 -6.97 12.32 8.92
CA ASN A 274 -6.63 12.19 7.51
C ASN A 274 -7.79 11.61 6.68
N LEU A 275 -8.41 10.53 7.16
CA LEU A 275 -9.52 9.86 6.47
C LEU A 275 -10.80 10.70 6.49
N LYS A 276 -11.03 11.48 7.55
CA LYS A 276 -12.16 12.42 7.61
C LYS A 276 -12.07 13.47 6.52
N LYS A 277 -10.90 14.09 6.32
CA LYS A 277 -10.67 15.08 5.26
C LYS A 277 -11.00 14.51 3.86
N VAL A 278 -10.57 13.27 3.58
CA VAL A 278 -10.87 12.63 2.29
C VAL A 278 -12.35 12.33 2.13
N LEU A 279 -13.02 11.87 3.20
CA LEU A 279 -14.46 11.62 3.14
C LEU A 279 -15.25 12.91 2.88
N GLU A 280 -14.85 14.03 3.48
CA GLU A 280 -15.43 15.35 3.22
C GLU A 280 -15.24 15.79 1.75
N LEU A 281 -14.07 15.56 1.15
CA LEU A 281 -13.85 15.83 -0.28
C LEU A 281 -14.79 15.01 -1.16
N LEU A 282 -14.97 13.72 -0.87
CA LEU A 282 -15.86 12.81 -1.60
C LEU A 282 -17.34 13.19 -1.44
N GLU A 283 -17.75 13.64 -0.25
CA GLU A 283 -19.11 14.12 0.02
C GLU A 283 -19.41 15.44 -0.72
N ASN A 284 -18.44 16.35 -0.80
CA ASN A 284 -18.56 17.63 -1.52
C ASN A 284 -18.68 17.46 -3.05
N GLU A 285 -18.10 16.41 -3.61
CA GLU A 285 -18.23 16.07 -5.04
C GLU A 285 -19.53 15.29 -5.35
N ASN A 286 -20.39 15.04 -4.36
CA ASN A 286 -21.61 14.22 -4.47
C ASN A 286 -21.37 12.78 -4.98
N ILE A 287 -20.21 12.22 -4.66
CA ILE A 287 -19.80 10.86 -5.00
C ILE A 287 -20.42 9.87 -4.01
#